data_bbdb2c26c442ca05efe289d17a681cf6
#
_entry.id   bbdb2c26c442ca05efe289d17a681cf6
#
_cell.length_a   1.000
_cell.length_b   1.000
_cell.length_c   1.000
_cell.angle_alpha   90.00
_cell.angle_beta   90.00
_cell.angle_gamma   90.00
#
_symmetry.space_group_name_H-M   'P 1'
#
loop_
_entity.id
_entity.type
_entity.pdbx_description
1 polymer ?
#
loop_
_entity_poly.entity_id
_entity_poly.type
_entity_poly.pdbx_seq_one_letter_code
_entity_poly.pdbx_strand_id
1 'polypeptide(L)'
;MIQTSADPNACDVRCVHADAVEAARASLADRAARLDGARALFAALGDPTRLRLLAALQVGPLCTCDLAATLGVTESAVSHQLRGLRALRLVASEREGKMVYHRLDDDHVAALLSVAAEHVAEPLVEGELQPADTALAPAA
;
A
#
# COMPACT_ATOMS: atom_id res chain seq x y z
N MET A 1 18.52 41.50 -4.87
CA MET A 1 17.33 40.79 -5.36
C MET A 1 17.14 39.54 -4.52
N ILE A 2 16.19 39.57 -3.61
CA ILE A 2 15.82 38.41 -2.80
C ILE A 2 14.88 37.60 -3.66
N GLN A 3 15.34 36.48 -4.20
CA GLN A 3 14.45 35.48 -4.81
C GLN A 3 13.72 34.82 -3.65
N THR A 4 12.51 35.24 -3.39
CA THR A 4 11.58 34.52 -2.56
C THR A 4 11.21 33.26 -3.38
N SER A 5 11.84 32.14 -3.07
CA SER A 5 11.36 30.84 -3.50
C SER A 5 10.04 30.64 -2.77
N ALA A 6 8.95 30.98 -3.43
CA ALA A 6 7.62 30.71 -2.90
C ALA A 6 7.45 29.19 -2.89
N ASP A 7 7.25 28.61 -1.72
CA ASP A 7 6.88 27.20 -1.59
C ASP A 7 5.58 26.99 -2.36
N PRO A 8 5.54 26.11 -3.37
CA PRO A 8 4.34 25.87 -4.19
C PRO A 8 3.18 25.32 -3.37
N ASN A 9 3.45 24.84 -2.15
CA ASN A 9 2.44 24.31 -1.24
C ASN A 9 1.95 25.34 -0.21
N ALA A 10 2.52 26.55 -0.19
CA ALA A 10 2.14 27.60 0.74
C ALA A 10 1.15 28.57 0.09
N CYS A 11 0.10 28.95 0.84
CA CYS A 11 -0.80 30.00 0.41
C CYS A 11 -0.10 31.37 0.53
N ASP A 12 -0.26 32.26 -0.46
CA ASP A 12 0.27 33.60 -0.43
C ASP A 12 -0.33 34.45 0.70
N VAL A 13 -1.56 34.13 1.10
CA VAL A 13 -2.27 34.74 2.22
C VAL A 13 -2.70 33.66 3.19
N ARG A 14 -2.36 33.84 4.47
CA ARG A 14 -2.81 32.93 5.54
C ARG A 14 -4.32 33.09 5.74
N CYS A 15 -5.09 32.11 5.29
CA CYS A 15 -6.54 32.08 5.44
C CYS A 15 -6.99 30.71 5.95
N VAL A 16 -7.78 30.69 7.01
CA VAL A 16 -8.37 29.48 7.57
C VAL A 16 -9.88 29.57 7.43
N HIS A 17 -10.44 28.60 6.70
CA HIS A 17 -11.88 28.46 6.53
C HIS A 17 -12.44 27.58 7.65
N ALA A 18 -13.03 28.19 8.65
CA ALA A 18 -13.46 27.52 9.88
C ALA A 18 -14.42 26.36 9.63
N ASP A 19 -15.40 26.55 8.74
CA ASP A 19 -16.39 25.52 8.40
C ASP A 19 -15.75 24.30 7.73
N ALA A 20 -14.80 24.53 6.84
CA ALA A 20 -14.05 23.44 6.16
C ALA A 20 -13.17 22.67 7.16
N VAL A 21 -12.52 23.37 8.07
CA VAL A 21 -11.69 22.75 9.12
C VAL A 21 -12.55 21.92 10.06
N GLU A 22 -13.69 22.43 10.49
CA GLU A 22 -14.62 21.70 11.37
C GLU A 22 -15.16 20.45 10.69
N ALA A 23 -15.60 20.53 9.43
CA ALA A 23 -16.05 19.38 8.65
C ALA A 23 -14.95 18.31 8.48
N ALA A 24 -13.71 18.72 8.20
CA ALA A 24 -12.58 17.83 8.09
C ALA A 24 -12.24 17.14 9.43
N ARG A 25 -12.24 17.88 10.54
CA ARG A 25 -12.03 17.32 11.88
C ARG A 25 -13.09 16.31 12.26
N ALA A 26 -14.36 16.61 12.01
CA ALA A 26 -15.46 15.70 12.27
C ALA A 26 -15.33 14.40 11.46
N SER A 27 -14.98 14.51 10.18
CA SER A 27 -14.72 13.36 9.32
C SER A 27 -13.55 12.51 9.82
N LEU A 28 -12.46 13.12 10.25
CA LEU A 28 -11.31 12.40 10.81
C LEU A 28 -11.67 11.68 12.10
N ALA A 29 -12.43 12.30 12.99
CA ALA A 29 -12.87 11.70 14.25
C ALA A 29 -13.76 10.47 13.99
N ASP A 30 -14.73 10.58 13.08
CA ASP A 30 -15.62 9.47 12.69
C ASP A 30 -14.85 8.28 12.07
N ARG A 31 -13.76 8.55 11.38
CA ARG A 31 -12.98 7.55 10.64
C ARG A 31 -11.73 7.07 11.37
N ALA A 32 -11.45 7.57 12.57
CA ALA A 32 -10.17 7.33 13.26
C ALA A 32 -9.77 5.85 13.34
N ALA A 33 -10.67 4.98 13.79
CA ALA A 33 -10.41 3.54 13.92
C ALA A 33 -10.15 2.87 12.55
N ARG A 34 -10.86 3.32 11.50
CA ARG A 34 -10.66 2.80 10.14
C ARG A 34 -9.33 3.28 9.56
N LEU A 35 -8.92 4.50 9.86
CA LEU A 35 -7.62 5.04 9.45
C LEU A 35 -6.46 4.30 10.10
N ASP A 36 -6.58 3.91 11.37
CA ASP A 36 -5.57 3.10 12.05
C ASP A 36 -5.43 1.71 11.40
N GLY A 37 -6.54 1.06 11.07
CA GLY A 37 -6.52 -0.19 10.33
C GLY A 37 -5.93 -0.05 8.93
N ALA A 38 -6.32 0.99 8.20
CA ALA A 38 -5.79 1.30 6.88
C ALA A 38 -4.28 1.59 6.91
N ARG A 39 -3.79 2.28 7.95
CA ARG A 39 -2.35 2.53 8.12
C ARG A 39 -1.55 1.23 8.17
N ALA A 40 -2.00 0.25 8.92
CA ALA A 40 -1.32 -1.06 9.02
C ALA A 40 -1.31 -1.79 7.66
N LEU A 41 -2.42 -1.72 6.92
CA LEU A 41 -2.54 -2.28 5.58
C LEU A 41 -1.57 -1.60 4.60
N PHE A 42 -1.55 -0.29 4.53
CA PHE A 42 -0.63 0.45 3.65
C PHE A 42 0.84 0.23 4.03
N ALA A 43 1.17 0.12 5.32
CA ALA A 43 2.52 -0.22 5.76
C ALA A 43 2.94 -1.62 5.26
N ALA A 44 2.04 -2.59 5.28
CA ALA A 44 2.31 -3.92 4.72
C ALA A 44 2.53 -3.87 3.21
N LEU A 45 1.70 -3.12 2.48
CA LEU A 45 1.83 -2.95 1.03
C LEU A 45 3.08 -2.16 0.62
N GLY A 46 3.64 -1.36 1.52
CA GLY A 46 4.87 -0.61 1.29
C GLY A 46 6.15 -1.47 1.31
N ASP A 47 6.09 -2.71 1.76
CA ASP A 47 7.22 -3.64 1.69
C ASP A 47 7.31 -4.28 0.29
N PRO A 48 8.47 -4.19 -0.40
CA PRO A 48 8.58 -4.66 -1.78
C PRO A 48 8.38 -6.17 -1.92
N THR A 49 8.81 -6.98 -0.97
CA THR A 49 8.63 -8.43 -1.01
C THR A 49 7.17 -8.81 -0.84
N ARG A 50 6.48 -8.18 0.12
CA ARG A 50 5.03 -8.40 0.33
C ARG A 50 4.22 -7.96 -0.86
N LEU A 51 4.53 -6.81 -1.44
CA LEU A 51 3.83 -6.31 -2.61
C LEU A 51 3.98 -7.26 -3.80
N ARG A 52 5.19 -7.77 -4.06
CA ARG A 52 5.46 -8.76 -5.10
C ARG A 52 4.73 -10.08 -4.84
N LEU A 53 4.68 -10.53 -3.61
CA LEU A 53 3.96 -11.74 -3.20
C LEU A 53 2.45 -11.59 -3.49
N LEU A 54 1.85 -10.50 -3.08
CA LEU A 54 0.43 -10.21 -3.33
C LEU A 54 0.14 -10.08 -4.84
N ALA A 55 1.02 -9.43 -5.58
CA ALA A 55 0.89 -9.32 -7.04
C ALA A 55 0.97 -10.69 -7.73
N ALA A 56 1.85 -11.58 -7.27
CA ALA A 56 1.91 -12.95 -7.79
C ALA A 56 0.59 -13.71 -7.56
N LEU A 57 -0.06 -13.52 -6.42
CA LEU A 57 -1.35 -14.16 -6.11
C LEU A 57 -2.53 -13.62 -6.93
N GLN A 58 -2.37 -12.54 -7.69
CA GLN A 58 -3.43 -12.05 -8.59
C GLN A 58 -3.68 -13.00 -9.77
N VAL A 59 -2.72 -13.84 -10.13
CA VAL A 59 -2.91 -14.85 -11.19
C VAL A 59 -3.73 -16.05 -10.73
N GLY A 60 -3.84 -16.29 -9.43
CA GLY A 60 -4.57 -17.38 -8.82
C GLY A 60 -3.87 -17.97 -7.60
N PRO A 61 -4.43 -19.04 -7.01
CA PRO A 61 -3.82 -19.70 -5.87
C PRO A 61 -2.46 -20.29 -6.18
N LEU A 62 -1.49 -20.09 -5.31
CA LEU A 62 -0.12 -20.63 -5.41
C LEU A 62 0.28 -21.27 -4.08
N CYS A 63 1.01 -22.36 -4.12
CA CYS A 63 1.58 -22.96 -2.91
C CYS A 63 2.84 -22.20 -2.46
N THR A 64 3.32 -22.51 -1.27
CA THR A 64 4.54 -21.87 -0.71
C THR A 64 5.75 -22.07 -1.62
N CYS A 65 5.90 -23.27 -2.21
CA CYS A 65 7.02 -23.58 -3.12
C CYS A 65 6.96 -22.74 -4.40
N ASP A 66 5.76 -22.58 -4.98
CA ASP A 66 5.56 -21.75 -6.17
C ASP A 66 5.89 -20.28 -5.90
N LEU A 67 5.46 -19.77 -4.75
CA LEU A 67 5.75 -18.40 -4.33
C LEU A 67 7.25 -18.18 -4.10
N ALA A 68 7.92 -19.12 -3.45
CA ALA A 68 9.36 -19.06 -3.22
C ALA A 68 10.13 -19.04 -4.55
N ALA A 69 9.77 -19.92 -5.47
CA ALA A 69 10.35 -19.97 -6.81
C ALA A 69 10.09 -18.68 -7.61
N THR A 70 8.86 -18.18 -7.57
CA THR A 70 8.46 -16.95 -8.28
C THR A 70 9.22 -15.73 -7.77
N LEU A 71 9.40 -15.61 -6.46
CA LEU A 71 10.04 -14.46 -5.83
C LEU A 71 11.57 -14.58 -5.75
N GLY A 72 12.11 -15.79 -5.96
CA GLY A 72 13.54 -16.04 -5.81
C GLY A 72 14.03 -15.97 -4.35
N VAL A 73 13.20 -16.39 -3.41
CA VAL A 73 13.49 -16.40 -1.97
C VAL A 73 13.25 -17.80 -1.40
N THR A 74 13.61 -18.00 -0.13
CA THR A 74 13.39 -19.28 0.55
C THR A 74 11.92 -19.49 0.91
N GLU A 75 11.49 -20.74 1.02
CA GLU A 75 10.16 -21.09 1.52
C GLU A 75 9.93 -20.60 2.94
N SER A 76 10.97 -20.60 3.77
CA SER A 76 10.93 -20.04 5.13
C SER A 76 10.62 -18.55 5.13
N ALA A 77 11.25 -17.79 4.23
CA ALA A 77 10.98 -16.35 4.07
C ALA A 77 9.56 -16.10 3.60
N VAL A 78 9.06 -16.88 2.64
CA VAL A 78 7.66 -16.79 2.18
C VAL A 78 6.69 -17.09 3.32
N SER A 79 6.93 -18.18 4.07
CA SER A 79 6.07 -18.55 5.20
C SER A 79 6.01 -17.47 6.28
N HIS A 80 7.13 -16.79 6.53
CA HIS A 80 7.19 -15.67 7.46
C HIS A 80 6.31 -14.49 6.98
N GLN A 81 6.43 -14.13 5.71
CA GLN A 81 5.62 -13.06 5.10
C GLN A 81 4.14 -13.40 5.08
N LEU A 82 3.79 -14.63 4.74
CA LEU A 82 2.41 -15.10 4.71
C LEU A 82 1.72 -15.02 6.09
N ARG A 83 2.44 -15.27 7.19
CA ARG A 83 1.87 -15.09 8.53
C ARG A 83 1.42 -13.65 8.78
N GLY A 84 2.25 -12.68 8.46
CA GLY A 84 1.93 -11.26 8.60
C GLY A 84 0.76 -10.85 7.70
N LEU A 85 0.76 -11.31 6.46
CA LEU A 85 -0.30 -11.00 5.49
C LEU A 85 -1.65 -11.63 5.88
N ARG A 86 -1.65 -12.83 6.44
CA ARG A 86 -2.88 -13.45 6.97
C ARG A 86 -3.42 -12.70 8.18
N ALA A 87 -2.55 -12.26 9.09
CA ALA A 87 -2.97 -11.47 10.25
C ALA A 87 -3.67 -10.16 9.85
N LEU A 88 -3.27 -9.59 8.72
CA LEU A 88 -3.88 -8.38 8.13
C LEU A 88 -5.05 -8.68 7.18
N ARG A 89 -5.45 -9.96 7.05
CA ARG A 89 -6.51 -10.40 6.15
C ARG A 89 -6.27 -10.03 4.68
N LEU A 90 -5.02 -10.05 4.25
CA LEU A 90 -4.63 -9.83 2.85
C LEU A 90 -4.50 -11.14 2.07
N VAL A 91 -4.21 -12.23 2.76
CA VAL A 91 -4.04 -13.57 2.21
C VAL A 91 -4.86 -14.57 3.03
N ALA A 92 -5.53 -15.47 2.34
CA ALA A 92 -6.13 -16.67 2.89
C ALA A 92 -5.33 -17.90 2.43
N SER A 93 -5.33 -18.94 3.26
CA SER A 93 -4.61 -20.18 2.99
C SER A 93 -5.53 -21.37 3.18
N GLU A 94 -5.42 -22.35 2.29
CA GLU A 94 -6.23 -23.58 2.32
C GLU A 94 -5.32 -24.79 2.09
N ARG A 95 -5.51 -25.83 2.90
CA ARG A 95 -4.78 -27.09 2.74
C ARG A 95 -5.56 -28.04 1.85
N GLU A 96 -4.88 -28.52 0.82
CA GLU A 96 -5.36 -29.60 -0.05
C GLU A 96 -4.37 -30.75 0.01
N GLY A 97 -4.71 -31.81 0.76
CA GLY A 97 -3.81 -32.95 0.98
C GLY A 97 -2.51 -32.53 1.68
N LYS A 98 -1.39 -32.71 0.99
CA LYS A 98 -0.04 -32.33 1.48
C LYS A 98 0.35 -30.90 1.11
N MET A 99 -0.44 -30.23 0.28
CA MET A 99 -0.16 -28.90 -0.23
C MET A 99 -0.96 -27.85 0.55
N VAL A 100 -0.36 -26.66 0.71
CA VAL A 100 -1.04 -25.48 1.22
C VAL A 100 -1.02 -24.43 0.12
N TYR A 101 -2.20 -24.04 -0.33
CA TYR A 101 -2.39 -23.00 -1.32
C TYR A 101 -2.77 -21.69 -0.66
N HIS A 102 -2.23 -20.61 -1.20
CA HIS A 102 -2.48 -19.24 -0.75
C HIS A 102 -3.17 -18.48 -1.86
N ARG A 103 -4.09 -17.61 -1.49
CA ARG A 103 -4.82 -16.74 -2.39
C ARG A 103 -5.01 -15.37 -1.75
N LEU A 104 -5.36 -14.37 -2.52
CA LEU A 104 -5.83 -13.10 -1.96
C LEU A 104 -7.08 -13.35 -1.12
N ASP A 105 -7.21 -12.65 0.00
CA ASP A 105 -8.29 -12.90 0.96
C ASP A 105 -9.67 -12.62 0.36
N ASP A 106 -9.79 -11.50 -0.34
CA ASP A 106 -11.03 -11.09 -1.00
C ASP A 106 -10.77 -10.21 -2.24
N ASP A 107 -11.85 -9.84 -2.91
CA ASP A 107 -11.81 -9.00 -4.11
C ASP A 107 -11.35 -7.57 -3.82
N HIS A 108 -11.50 -7.07 -2.59
CA HIS A 108 -11.02 -5.74 -2.23
C HIS A 108 -9.50 -5.66 -2.29
N VAL A 109 -8.79 -6.71 -1.90
CA VAL A 109 -7.32 -6.77 -1.99
C VAL A 109 -6.88 -6.73 -3.45
N ALA A 110 -7.51 -7.52 -4.31
CA ALA A 110 -7.23 -7.52 -5.74
C ALA A 110 -7.51 -6.14 -6.37
N ALA A 111 -8.65 -5.54 -6.04
CA ALA A 111 -9.04 -4.22 -6.52
C ALA A 111 -8.05 -3.13 -6.09
N LEU A 112 -7.60 -3.16 -4.83
CA LEU A 112 -6.64 -2.20 -4.31
C LEU A 112 -5.31 -2.25 -5.07
N LEU A 113 -4.80 -3.46 -5.33
CA LEU A 113 -3.57 -3.65 -6.12
C LEU A 113 -3.73 -3.16 -7.56
N SER A 114 -4.86 -3.45 -8.18
CA SER A 114 -5.15 -3.02 -9.56
C SER A 114 -5.26 -1.50 -9.66
N VAL A 115 -6.02 -0.86 -8.78
CA VAL A 115 -6.15 0.61 -8.75
C VAL A 115 -4.80 1.29 -8.51
N ALA A 116 -3.98 0.76 -7.60
CA ALA A 116 -2.64 1.30 -7.37
C ALA A 116 -1.76 1.18 -8.62
N ALA A 117 -1.79 0.03 -9.30
CA ALA A 117 -1.04 -0.19 -10.53
C ALA A 117 -1.51 0.73 -11.67
N GLU A 118 -2.81 0.90 -11.84
CA GLU A 118 -3.39 1.82 -12.81
C GLU A 118 -2.97 3.26 -12.54
N HIS A 119 -3.06 3.69 -11.29
CA HIS A 119 -2.69 5.06 -10.89
C HIS A 119 -1.22 5.39 -11.22
N VAL A 120 -0.29 4.48 -10.93
CA VAL A 120 1.14 4.71 -11.20
C VAL A 120 1.50 4.55 -12.70
N ALA A 121 0.64 3.89 -13.48
CA ALA A 121 0.80 3.76 -14.93
C ALA A 121 0.27 4.97 -15.71
N GLU A 122 -0.55 5.83 -15.09
CA GLU A 122 -1.01 7.06 -15.71
C GLU A 122 0.18 7.98 -16.03
N PRO A 123 0.27 8.53 -17.26
CA PRO A 123 1.35 9.44 -17.58
C PRO A 123 1.28 10.68 -16.70
N LEU A 124 2.40 11.02 -16.07
CA LEU A 124 2.52 12.28 -15.31
C LEU A 124 2.25 13.44 -16.28
N VAL A 125 1.31 14.30 -15.91
CA VAL A 125 1.14 15.57 -16.64
C VAL A 125 2.44 16.35 -16.46
N GLU A 126 3.10 16.72 -17.56
CA GLU A 126 4.37 17.45 -17.52
C GLU A 126 4.24 18.65 -16.57
N GLY A 127 4.97 18.61 -15.45
CA GLY A 127 5.01 19.66 -14.44
C GLY A 127 4.75 19.22 -12.99
N GLU A 128 4.25 18.02 -12.75
CA GLU A 128 3.98 17.53 -11.39
C GLU A 128 4.82 16.29 -11.07
N LEU A 129 5.67 16.43 -10.08
CA LEU A 129 6.57 15.45 -9.47
C LEU A 129 7.95 15.29 -10.12
N GLN A 130 8.90 16.00 -9.54
CA GLN A 130 10.31 15.68 -9.73
C GLN A 130 10.67 14.42 -8.90
N PRO A 131 11.50 13.51 -9.43
CA PRO A 131 11.83 12.24 -8.78
C PRO A 131 12.59 12.36 -7.44
N ALA A 132 12.93 13.56 -7.01
CA ALA A 132 13.64 13.83 -5.75
C ALA A 132 12.75 13.71 -4.51
N ASP A 133 11.41 13.76 -4.66
CA ASP A 133 10.49 13.76 -3.52
C ASP A 133 10.01 12.35 -3.11
N THR A 134 10.45 11.33 -3.83
CA THR A 134 10.06 9.93 -3.54
C THR A 134 11.01 9.24 -2.54
N ALA A 135 12.01 9.94 -2.01
CA ALA A 135 12.84 9.43 -0.93
C ALA A 135 12.08 9.54 0.41
N LEU A 136 11.01 8.77 0.55
CA LEU A 136 10.53 8.41 1.87
C LEU A 136 11.62 7.58 2.53
N ALA A 137 12.32 8.17 3.50
CA ALA A 137 13.33 7.48 4.28
C ALA A 137 12.72 6.18 4.84
N PRO A 138 13.45 5.06 4.82
CA PRO A 138 12.94 3.85 5.42
C PRO A 138 12.67 4.13 6.90
N ALA A 139 11.45 3.83 7.32
CA ALA A 139 11.09 3.86 8.73
C ALA A 139 12.00 2.86 9.45
N ALA A 140 12.79 3.36 10.37
CA ALA A 140 13.60 2.53 11.24
C ALA A 140 12.70 1.67 12.14
#